data_bef110234f9a7bccca6fa09c9e635baa
#
_entry.id   bef110234f9a7bccca6fa09c9e635baa
#
_cell.length_a   1.000
_cell.length_b   1.000
_cell.length_c   1.000
_cell.angle_alpha   90.00
_cell.angle_beta   90.00
_cell.angle_gamma   90.00
#
_symmetry.space_group_name_H-M   'P 1'
#
loop_
_entity.id
_entity.type
_entity.pdbx_description
1 polymer ?
#
loop_
_entity_poly.entity_id
_entity_poly.type
_entity_poly.pdbx_seq_one_letter_code
_entity_poly.pdbx_strand_id
1 'polypeptide(L)'
;MTLNDLKNRVVQAIDQNRSRIIGLGDAILSCPELGYREEKTSRIVKETFRELGIPYEDNLALTGVKGKLAGCEEGLNICLMGEMDALPCGGDLRPNASGISHACGHNAQMAALLGAAIGLSESGVMSGLPGKVSLMAAPAEEFIDLDFRKKLIREGRIKYAGGKQELIYEGAFDDVDMAMMIHAAPDEPGRKLYIKGYNLGFITKTITFRGKAAHGSKPFDGVNALNAAALSIIGMHTNRETFREEERIRIHPIITKGGDVVNTVPDEVCIDTYVRGATLEAIKKGNDCVERSCRGAVQMIGAEVSFENTSGYLPLCEDALLSGLMAENAEALMGAESIVSGREITGSTDAGDLSCLIPVIQPSIGGFEGGLHSEQFHITNRETAYLDAAKLLALTAVDILYNDCEKGKAVKESFMPLLTKEQYLTYLEEGIS
;
A
#
# COMPACT_ATOMS: atom_id res chain seq x y z
N MET A 1 -32.88 -16.91 -3.88
CA MET A 1 -31.72 -17.78 -4.26
C MET A 1 -30.94 -18.08 -3.00
N THR A 2 -30.34 -19.28 -2.88
CA THR A 2 -29.44 -19.58 -1.77
C THR A 2 -28.11 -18.87 -1.98
N LEU A 3 -27.33 -18.71 -0.91
CA LEU A 3 -25.98 -18.14 -0.99
C LEU A 3 -25.10 -18.92 -1.99
N ASN A 4 -25.17 -20.25 -1.96
CA ASN A 4 -24.40 -21.10 -2.88
C ASN A 4 -24.82 -20.91 -4.35
N ASP A 5 -26.10 -20.68 -4.63
CA ASP A 5 -26.56 -20.39 -6.01
C ASP A 5 -25.95 -19.07 -6.52
N LEU A 6 -25.92 -18.03 -5.67
CA LEU A 6 -25.32 -16.74 -6.01
C LEU A 6 -23.82 -16.89 -6.27
N LYS A 7 -23.10 -17.55 -5.36
CA LYS A 7 -21.66 -17.80 -5.50
C LYS A 7 -21.33 -18.58 -6.78
N ASN A 8 -22.06 -19.64 -7.06
CA ASN A 8 -21.85 -20.45 -8.27
C ASN A 8 -22.04 -19.63 -9.55
N ARG A 9 -23.04 -18.73 -9.59
CA ARG A 9 -23.24 -17.83 -10.74
C ARG A 9 -22.06 -16.88 -10.94
N VAL A 10 -21.51 -16.32 -9.87
CA VAL A 10 -20.31 -15.45 -9.93
C VAL A 10 -19.11 -16.22 -10.45
N VAL A 11 -18.84 -17.42 -9.92
CA VAL A 11 -17.75 -18.27 -10.39
C VAL A 11 -17.90 -18.58 -11.87
N GLN A 12 -19.10 -19.00 -12.31
CA GLN A 12 -19.38 -19.28 -13.72
C GLN A 12 -19.17 -18.07 -14.62
N ALA A 13 -19.61 -16.88 -14.20
CA ALA A 13 -19.41 -15.65 -14.97
C ALA A 13 -17.91 -15.30 -15.12
N ILE A 14 -17.11 -15.44 -14.06
CA ILE A 14 -15.66 -15.25 -14.12
C ILE A 14 -15.02 -16.29 -15.06
N ASP A 15 -15.37 -17.56 -14.92
CA ASP A 15 -14.80 -18.63 -15.75
C ASP A 15 -15.17 -18.47 -17.25
N GLN A 16 -16.38 -18.05 -17.57
CA GLN A 16 -16.80 -17.75 -18.93
C GLN A 16 -16.04 -16.56 -19.55
N ASN A 17 -15.62 -15.61 -18.71
CA ASN A 17 -14.82 -14.44 -19.10
C ASN A 17 -13.31 -14.62 -18.92
N ARG A 18 -12.83 -15.84 -18.67
CA ARG A 18 -11.43 -16.16 -18.40
C ARG A 18 -10.45 -15.46 -19.34
N SER A 19 -10.64 -15.63 -20.65
CA SER A 19 -9.73 -15.05 -21.65
C SER A 19 -9.74 -13.51 -21.64
N ARG A 20 -10.91 -12.90 -21.39
CA ARG A 20 -11.05 -11.44 -21.26
C ARG A 20 -10.30 -10.92 -20.04
N ILE A 21 -10.46 -11.55 -18.88
CA ILE A 21 -9.80 -11.15 -17.64
C ILE A 21 -8.27 -11.27 -17.77
N ILE A 22 -7.78 -12.39 -18.32
CA ILE A 22 -6.35 -12.57 -18.59
C ILE A 22 -5.83 -11.50 -19.56
N GLY A 23 -6.59 -11.21 -20.63
CA GLY A 23 -6.23 -10.18 -21.60
C GLY A 23 -6.14 -8.78 -20.98
N LEU A 24 -7.03 -8.42 -20.05
CA LEU A 24 -6.99 -7.15 -19.31
C LEU A 24 -5.72 -7.06 -18.42
N GLY A 25 -5.42 -8.10 -17.65
CA GLY A 25 -4.21 -8.14 -16.81
C GLY A 25 -2.92 -8.07 -17.62
N ASP A 26 -2.86 -8.77 -18.76
CA ASP A 26 -1.69 -8.75 -19.64
C ASP A 26 -1.56 -7.42 -20.42
N ALA A 27 -2.67 -6.77 -20.76
CA ALA A 27 -2.66 -5.43 -21.35
C ALA A 27 -2.06 -4.39 -20.39
N ILE A 28 -2.46 -4.42 -19.11
CA ILE A 28 -1.90 -3.56 -18.06
C ILE A 28 -0.42 -3.89 -17.83
N LEU A 29 -0.06 -5.18 -17.73
CA LEU A 29 1.32 -5.62 -17.60
C LEU A 29 2.23 -5.07 -18.71
N SER A 30 1.69 -4.94 -19.92
CA SER A 30 2.45 -4.46 -21.08
C SER A 30 2.63 -2.93 -21.16
N CYS A 31 1.91 -2.17 -20.32
CA CYS A 31 1.96 -0.70 -20.31
C CYS A 31 2.19 -0.14 -18.89
N PRO A 32 3.30 -0.51 -18.21
CA PRO A 32 3.56 -0.05 -16.86
C PRO A 32 3.77 1.46 -16.80
N GLU A 33 3.16 2.10 -15.81
CA GLU A 33 3.17 3.55 -15.58
C GLU A 33 3.48 3.85 -14.13
N LEU A 34 4.23 4.93 -13.86
CA LEU A 34 4.54 5.37 -12.49
C LEU A 34 3.33 6.02 -11.83
N GLY A 35 3.33 6.04 -10.52
CA GLY A 35 2.27 6.65 -9.71
C GLY A 35 1.95 8.09 -10.10
N TYR A 36 0.66 8.42 -10.09
CA TYR A 36 0.05 9.67 -10.58
C TYR A 36 0.22 9.92 -12.10
N ARG A 37 0.58 8.89 -12.87
CA ARG A 37 0.73 8.94 -14.35
C ARG A 37 0.10 7.71 -15.03
N GLU A 38 -0.77 6.98 -14.35
CA GLU A 38 -1.39 5.72 -14.79
C GLU A 38 -2.53 5.94 -15.79
N GLU A 39 -2.28 6.77 -16.82
CA GLU A 39 -3.31 7.20 -17.78
C GLU A 39 -3.85 6.04 -18.64
N LYS A 40 -2.98 5.12 -19.06
CA LYS A 40 -3.38 3.97 -19.90
C LYS A 40 -4.12 2.94 -19.07
N THR A 41 -3.61 2.65 -17.87
CA THR A 41 -4.27 1.74 -16.93
C THR A 41 -5.65 2.27 -16.54
N SER A 42 -5.75 3.55 -16.17
CA SER A 42 -7.03 4.24 -15.90
C SER A 42 -7.99 4.16 -17.08
N ARG A 43 -7.49 4.29 -18.31
CA ARG A 43 -8.31 4.16 -19.53
C ARG A 43 -8.88 2.75 -19.68
N ILE A 44 -8.06 1.70 -19.50
CA ILE A 44 -8.51 0.30 -19.56
C ILE A 44 -9.64 0.06 -18.54
N VAL A 45 -9.49 0.57 -17.32
CA VAL A 45 -10.53 0.49 -16.27
C VAL A 45 -11.83 1.16 -16.72
N LYS A 46 -11.75 2.40 -17.19
CA LYS A 46 -12.91 3.18 -17.65
C LYS A 46 -13.63 2.51 -18.84
N GLU A 47 -12.88 1.97 -19.77
CA GLU A 47 -13.43 1.23 -20.92
C GLU A 47 -14.15 -0.03 -20.45
N THR A 48 -13.53 -0.81 -19.55
CA THR A 48 -14.18 -2.00 -18.97
C THR A 48 -15.45 -1.65 -18.20
N PHE A 49 -15.45 -0.58 -17.39
CA PHE A 49 -16.67 -0.16 -16.69
C PHE A 49 -17.78 0.30 -17.63
N ARG A 50 -17.44 1.01 -18.74
CA ARG A 50 -18.44 1.40 -19.76
C ARG A 50 -19.04 0.18 -20.46
N GLU A 51 -18.23 -0.81 -20.83
CA GLU A 51 -18.70 -2.05 -21.45
C GLU A 51 -19.64 -2.83 -20.54
N LEU A 52 -19.39 -2.82 -19.24
CA LEU A 52 -20.24 -3.47 -18.23
C LEU A 52 -21.44 -2.62 -17.81
N GLY A 53 -21.57 -1.39 -18.29
CA GLY A 53 -22.61 -0.46 -17.85
C GLY A 53 -22.46 0.00 -16.40
N ILE A 54 -21.25 -0.06 -15.84
CA ILE A 54 -20.95 0.37 -14.47
C ILE A 54 -20.74 1.88 -14.45
N PRO A 55 -21.56 2.67 -13.74
CA PRO A 55 -21.30 4.08 -13.52
C PRO A 55 -20.02 4.26 -12.70
N TYR A 56 -19.24 5.29 -13.02
CA TYR A 56 -17.98 5.55 -12.33
C TYR A 56 -17.67 7.05 -12.22
N GLU A 57 -16.85 7.37 -11.23
CA GLU A 57 -16.14 8.65 -11.06
C GLU A 57 -14.69 8.44 -11.48
N ASP A 58 -14.08 9.44 -12.12
CA ASP A 58 -12.67 9.40 -12.55
C ASP A 58 -11.89 10.62 -12.10
N ASN A 59 -10.58 10.63 -12.38
CA ASN A 59 -9.64 11.66 -11.95
C ASN A 59 -9.51 11.81 -10.42
N LEU A 60 -9.91 10.81 -9.66
CA LEU A 60 -9.66 10.74 -8.22
C LEU A 60 -8.15 10.59 -7.99
N ALA A 61 -7.57 11.42 -7.14
CA ALA A 61 -6.10 11.47 -7.00
C ALA A 61 -5.40 11.45 -8.38
N LEU A 62 -5.87 12.27 -9.32
CA LEU A 62 -5.42 12.46 -10.71
C LEU A 62 -5.80 11.34 -11.68
N THR A 63 -5.54 10.08 -11.40
CA THR A 63 -5.72 8.96 -12.34
C THR A 63 -6.67 7.87 -11.84
N GLY A 64 -7.05 7.93 -10.56
CA GLY A 64 -7.93 6.94 -9.92
C GLY A 64 -9.34 6.92 -10.50
N VAL A 65 -9.97 5.73 -10.42
CA VAL A 65 -11.33 5.50 -10.93
C VAL A 65 -12.12 4.70 -9.91
N LYS A 66 -13.31 5.18 -9.55
CA LYS A 66 -14.24 4.50 -8.63
C LYS A 66 -15.52 4.14 -9.33
N GLY A 67 -15.71 2.85 -9.67
CA GLY A 67 -16.96 2.29 -10.19
C GLY A 67 -17.93 1.94 -9.07
N LYS A 68 -19.22 1.81 -9.40
CA LYS A 68 -20.28 1.47 -8.45
C LYS A 68 -21.26 0.45 -9.02
N LEU A 69 -21.34 -0.71 -8.40
CA LEU A 69 -22.36 -1.71 -8.61
C LEU A 69 -23.42 -1.61 -7.51
N ALA A 70 -24.62 -1.16 -7.86
CA ALA A 70 -25.73 -1.05 -6.92
C ALA A 70 -26.43 -2.42 -6.76
N GLY A 71 -26.83 -2.73 -5.53
CA GLY A 71 -27.74 -3.83 -5.21
C GLY A 71 -29.21 -3.44 -5.40
N CYS A 72 -30.10 -4.32 -4.91
CA CYS A 72 -31.55 -4.14 -5.07
C CYS A 72 -32.17 -3.12 -4.10
N GLU A 73 -31.50 -2.84 -3.00
CA GLU A 73 -31.94 -1.91 -1.94
C GLU A 73 -30.74 -1.33 -1.19
N GLU A 74 -30.98 -0.39 -0.28
CA GLU A 74 -29.93 0.17 0.56
C GLU A 74 -29.29 -0.87 1.48
N GLY A 75 -28.01 -0.69 1.80
CA GLY A 75 -27.23 -1.58 2.63
C GLY A 75 -25.77 -1.13 2.71
N LEU A 76 -24.86 -2.02 3.05
CA LEU A 76 -23.44 -1.72 3.17
C LEU A 76 -22.79 -1.42 1.82
N ASN A 77 -21.75 -0.61 1.86
CA ASN A 77 -20.86 -0.34 0.73
C ASN A 77 -19.51 -1.01 0.92
N ILE A 78 -19.22 -2.01 0.11
CA ILE A 78 -17.97 -2.76 0.15
C ILE A 78 -17.07 -2.28 -0.97
N CYS A 79 -15.84 -1.87 -0.67
CA CYS A 79 -14.88 -1.46 -1.68
C CYS A 79 -13.95 -2.62 -2.03
N LEU A 80 -13.97 -3.04 -3.30
CA LEU A 80 -12.92 -3.87 -3.88
C LEU A 80 -11.89 -2.95 -4.50
N MET A 81 -10.60 -3.15 -4.19
CA MET A 81 -9.53 -2.27 -4.63
C MET A 81 -8.48 -3.02 -5.45
N GLY A 82 -7.81 -2.30 -6.34
CA GLY A 82 -6.60 -2.69 -7.02
C GLY A 82 -5.73 -1.47 -7.28
N GLU A 83 -4.43 -1.64 -7.20
CA GLU A 83 -3.42 -0.60 -7.43
C GLU A 83 -3.02 -0.57 -8.89
N MET A 84 -2.75 0.62 -9.43
CA MET A 84 -2.52 0.79 -10.87
C MET A 84 -1.04 1.00 -11.24
N ASP A 85 -0.24 1.50 -10.31
CA ASP A 85 1.10 1.95 -10.60
C ASP A 85 2.12 0.82 -10.72
N ALA A 86 3.23 1.16 -11.35
CA ALA A 86 4.42 0.33 -11.53
C ALA A 86 5.64 1.07 -10.99
N LEU A 87 6.78 0.40 -10.93
CA LEU A 87 8.00 0.96 -10.36
C LEU A 87 9.21 0.77 -11.26
N PRO A 88 10.28 1.59 -11.11
CA PRO A 88 11.54 1.38 -11.79
C PRO A 88 12.15 0.05 -11.36
N CYS A 89 12.53 -0.76 -12.36
CA CYS A 89 13.19 -2.03 -12.12
C CYS A 89 14.28 -2.16 -13.19
N GLY A 90 15.55 -2.19 -12.79
CA GLY A 90 16.66 -2.28 -13.72
C GLY A 90 16.73 -3.64 -14.40
N GLY A 91 16.95 -3.68 -15.72
CA GLY A 91 17.23 -4.89 -16.48
C GLY A 91 16.25 -5.24 -17.60
N ASP A 92 16.80 -5.86 -18.63
CA ASP A 92 16.15 -6.13 -19.91
C ASP A 92 15.18 -7.34 -19.94
N LEU A 93 14.80 -7.91 -18.82
CA LEU A 93 13.98 -9.11 -18.80
C LEU A 93 12.49 -8.87 -19.10
N ARG A 94 12.08 -7.62 -19.31
CA ARG A 94 10.68 -7.25 -19.53
C ARG A 94 10.49 -6.36 -20.75
N PRO A 95 9.32 -6.45 -21.42
CA PRO A 95 9.13 -5.91 -22.76
C PRO A 95 8.92 -4.39 -22.80
N ASN A 96 9.48 -3.60 -21.88
CA ASN A 96 9.42 -2.15 -22.02
C ASN A 96 10.82 -1.52 -21.95
N ALA A 97 11.10 -0.64 -22.92
CA ALA A 97 12.38 0.07 -23.03
C ALA A 97 12.58 1.15 -21.94
N SER A 98 11.62 1.37 -21.04
CA SER A 98 11.67 2.45 -20.05
C SER A 98 12.30 2.06 -18.71
N GLY A 99 12.58 0.77 -18.47
CA GLY A 99 13.05 0.27 -17.18
C GLY A 99 11.98 0.30 -16.07
N ILE A 100 10.69 0.48 -16.42
CA ILE A 100 9.55 0.45 -15.50
C ILE A 100 8.83 -0.88 -15.69
N SER A 101 8.37 -1.48 -14.59
CA SER A 101 7.63 -2.75 -14.64
C SER A 101 6.70 -2.94 -13.44
N HIS A 102 5.69 -3.80 -13.62
CA HIS A 102 4.81 -4.24 -12.55
C HIS A 102 5.48 -5.29 -11.64
N ALA A 103 6.64 -4.93 -11.07
CA ALA A 103 7.42 -5.82 -10.20
C ALA A 103 6.86 -5.94 -8.77
N CYS A 104 5.72 -5.33 -8.49
CA CYS A 104 4.93 -5.52 -7.28
C CYS A 104 3.62 -6.30 -7.54
N GLY A 105 3.30 -6.61 -8.80
CA GLY A 105 2.12 -7.39 -9.17
C GLY A 105 0.82 -6.59 -9.25
N HIS A 106 0.87 -5.24 -9.33
CA HIS A 106 -0.32 -4.39 -9.37
C HIS A 106 -1.19 -4.65 -10.60
N ASN A 107 -0.59 -5.04 -11.75
CA ASN A 107 -1.37 -5.50 -12.89
C ASN A 107 -2.26 -6.72 -12.56
N ALA A 108 -1.80 -7.62 -11.68
CA ALA A 108 -2.61 -8.76 -11.23
C ALA A 108 -3.73 -8.32 -10.28
N GLN A 109 -3.49 -7.34 -9.42
CA GLN A 109 -4.53 -6.73 -8.61
C GLN A 109 -5.61 -6.10 -9.48
N MET A 110 -5.22 -5.38 -10.54
CA MET A 110 -6.16 -4.81 -11.49
C MET A 110 -6.93 -5.88 -12.26
N ALA A 111 -6.28 -6.99 -12.67
CA ALA A 111 -6.96 -8.12 -13.27
C ALA A 111 -7.98 -8.75 -12.31
N ALA A 112 -7.64 -8.88 -11.03
CA ALA A 112 -8.54 -9.39 -9.99
C ALA A 112 -9.75 -8.45 -9.77
N LEU A 113 -9.51 -7.13 -9.66
CA LEU A 113 -10.56 -6.12 -9.51
C LEU A 113 -11.54 -6.14 -10.70
N LEU A 114 -11.00 -6.08 -11.93
CA LEU A 114 -11.81 -6.08 -13.13
C LEU A 114 -12.52 -7.43 -13.34
N GLY A 115 -11.86 -8.53 -12.98
CA GLY A 115 -12.47 -9.87 -12.98
C GLY A 115 -13.63 -9.99 -11.98
N ALA A 116 -13.50 -9.44 -10.77
CA ALA A 116 -14.57 -9.36 -9.79
C ALA A 116 -15.72 -8.48 -10.29
N ALA A 117 -15.42 -7.35 -10.92
CA ALA A 117 -16.42 -6.47 -11.54
C ALA A 117 -17.23 -7.19 -12.63
N ILE A 118 -16.54 -7.92 -13.53
CA ILE A 118 -17.16 -8.76 -14.57
C ILE A 118 -18.05 -9.84 -13.92
N GLY A 119 -17.50 -10.57 -12.94
CA GLY A 119 -18.23 -11.65 -12.27
C GLY A 119 -19.50 -11.17 -11.58
N LEU A 120 -19.44 -10.08 -10.81
CA LEU A 120 -20.58 -9.51 -10.10
C LEU A 120 -21.63 -8.91 -11.07
N SER A 121 -21.17 -8.23 -12.13
CA SER A 121 -22.05 -7.59 -13.11
C SER A 121 -22.75 -8.62 -13.98
N GLU A 122 -22.02 -9.50 -14.68
CA GLU A 122 -22.57 -10.42 -15.67
C GLU A 122 -23.34 -11.60 -15.07
N SER A 123 -23.05 -11.98 -13.82
CA SER A 123 -23.84 -12.98 -13.09
C SER A 123 -25.25 -12.47 -12.73
N GLY A 124 -25.43 -11.15 -12.69
CA GLY A 124 -26.68 -10.49 -12.29
C GLY A 124 -27.03 -10.69 -10.80
N VAL A 125 -26.08 -11.11 -9.95
CA VAL A 125 -26.33 -11.39 -8.52
C VAL A 125 -26.67 -10.13 -7.74
N MET A 126 -26.15 -8.98 -8.15
CA MET A 126 -26.41 -7.70 -7.48
C MET A 126 -27.90 -7.34 -7.43
N SER A 127 -28.72 -7.80 -8.39
CA SER A 127 -30.17 -7.58 -8.38
C SER A 127 -30.92 -8.31 -7.23
N GLY A 128 -30.24 -9.22 -6.53
CA GLY A 128 -30.79 -9.96 -5.39
C GLY A 128 -30.04 -9.74 -4.07
N LEU A 129 -29.10 -8.80 -4.03
CA LEU A 129 -28.31 -8.44 -2.84
C LEU A 129 -28.58 -6.99 -2.45
N PRO A 130 -28.71 -6.67 -1.16
CA PRO A 130 -28.76 -5.28 -0.68
C PRO A 130 -27.39 -4.62 -0.76
N GLY A 131 -27.35 -3.29 -0.60
CA GLY A 131 -26.12 -2.53 -0.55
C GLY A 131 -25.49 -2.29 -1.91
N LYS A 132 -24.17 -2.12 -1.92
CA LYS A 132 -23.41 -1.81 -3.14
C LYS A 132 -21.97 -2.30 -3.06
N VAL A 133 -21.34 -2.47 -4.21
CA VAL A 133 -19.91 -2.73 -4.33
C VAL A 133 -19.26 -1.55 -5.06
N SER A 134 -18.36 -0.84 -4.37
CA SER A 134 -17.44 0.12 -4.97
C SER A 134 -16.23 -0.61 -5.54
N LEU A 135 -15.77 -0.20 -6.72
CA LEU A 135 -14.64 -0.79 -7.44
C LEU A 135 -13.57 0.29 -7.61
N MET A 136 -12.54 0.28 -6.78
CA MET A 136 -11.53 1.34 -6.73
C MET A 136 -10.24 0.92 -7.42
N ALA A 137 -9.93 1.55 -8.54
CA ALA A 137 -8.60 1.54 -9.12
C ALA A 137 -7.79 2.67 -8.48
N ALA A 138 -6.91 2.33 -7.54
CA ALA A 138 -6.16 3.28 -6.73
C ALA A 138 -4.81 3.60 -7.40
N PRO A 139 -4.42 4.90 -7.53
CA PRO A 139 -3.12 5.28 -8.07
C PRO A 139 -2.04 5.32 -6.98
N ALA A 140 -0.77 5.38 -7.41
CA ALA A 140 0.38 5.89 -6.68
C ALA A 140 0.65 5.24 -5.30
N GLU A 141 0.52 3.90 -5.20
CA GLU A 141 0.84 3.15 -3.97
C GLU A 141 2.34 3.17 -3.67
N GLU A 142 3.17 2.96 -4.67
CA GLU A 142 4.63 2.95 -4.52
C GLU A 142 5.15 4.33 -4.12
N PHE A 143 5.75 4.45 -2.94
CA PHE A 143 6.23 5.72 -2.39
C PHE A 143 7.59 6.15 -2.99
N ILE A 144 7.60 6.35 -4.31
CA ILE A 144 8.79 6.66 -5.13
C ILE A 144 8.59 7.95 -5.93
N ASP A 145 9.64 8.40 -6.65
CA ASP A 145 9.63 9.63 -7.47
C ASP A 145 9.15 10.87 -6.67
N LEU A 146 9.70 11.02 -5.46
CA LEU A 146 9.26 12.03 -4.51
C LEU A 146 9.42 13.46 -5.02
N ASP A 147 10.40 13.73 -5.88
CA ASP A 147 10.60 15.06 -6.46
C ASP A 147 9.43 15.45 -7.38
N PHE A 148 8.92 14.50 -8.18
CA PHE A 148 7.73 14.71 -8.98
C PHE A 148 6.49 14.93 -8.09
N ARG A 149 6.30 14.11 -7.04
CA ARG A 149 5.17 14.26 -6.12
C ARG A 149 5.24 15.59 -5.35
N LYS A 150 6.42 16.01 -4.87
CA LYS A 150 6.65 17.34 -4.28
C LYS A 150 6.32 18.47 -5.25
N LYS A 151 6.59 18.30 -6.55
CA LYS A 151 6.19 19.26 -7.58
C LYS A 151 4.66 19.34 -7.69
N LEU A 152 3.95 18.20 -7.77
CA LEU A 152 2.49 18.15 -7.82
C LEU A 152 1.85 18.81 -6.60
N ILE A 153 2.41 18.59 -5.39
CA ILE A 153 1.97 19.24 -4.15
C ILE A 153 2.15 20.75 -4.24
N ARG A 154 3.31 21.23 -4.68
CA ARG A 154 3.56 22.69 -4.86
C ARG A 154 2.64 23.33 -5.90
N GLU A 155 2.23 22.59 -6.92
CA GLU A 155 1.26 23.02 -7.94
C GLU A 155 -0.20 22.94 -7.44
N GLY A 156 -0.44 22.41 -6.23
CA GLY A 156 -1.79 22.23 -5.67
C GLY A 156 -2.63 21.17 -6.41
N ARG A 157 -1.97 20.25 -7.11
CA ARG A 157 -2.63 19.19 -7.88
C ARG A 157 -2.95 17.96 -7.03
N ILE A 158 -2.15 17.71 -5.99
CA ILE A 158 -2.37 16.74 -4.92
C ILE A 158 -1.96 17.40 -3.60
N LYS A 159 -2.45 16.87 -2.49
CA LYS A 159 -2.06 17.30 -1.14
C LYS A 159 -1.05 16.30 -0.54
N TYR A 160 -1.22 15.01 -0.80
CA TYR A 160 -0.41 13.94 -0.21
C TYR A 160 0.33 13.12 -1.25
N ALA A 161 1.46 12.55 -0.84
CA ALA A 161 2.33 11.80 -1.73
C ALA A 161 1.81 10.37 -2.03
N GLY A 162 1.12 9.72 -1.11
CA GLY A 162 0.53 8.40 -1.31
C GLY A 162 -0.86 8.46 -1.94
N GLY A 163 -1.17 7.51 -2.82
CA GLY A 163 -2.44 7.51 -3.56
C GLY A 163 -3.66 7.36 -2.67
N LYS A 164 -3.67 6.38 -1.74
CA LYS A 164 -4.80 6.21 -0.82
C LYS A 164 -4.88 7.34 0.21
N GLN A 165 -3.75 7.98 0.57
CA GLN A 165 -3.74 9.19 1.39
C GLN A 165 -4.52 10.32 0.70
N GLU A 166 -4.26 10.56 -0.59
CA GLU A 166 -4.96 11.55 -1.39
C GLU A 166 -6.45 11.19 -1.57
N LEU A 167 -6.76 9.92 -1.88
CA LEU A 167 -8.13 9.44 -2.01
C LEU A 167 -8.94 9.58 -0.70
N ILE A 168 -8.32 9.35 0.47
CA ILE A 168 -8.96 9.59 1.77
C ILE A 168 -9.23 11.09 1.95
N TYR A 169 -8.26 11.94 1.61
CA TYR A 169 -8.42 13.39 1.69
C TYR A 169 -9.56 13.89 0.80
N GLU A 170 -9.62 13.44 -0.46
CA GLU A 170 -10.70 13.79 -1.41
C GLU A 170 -12.08 13.24 -1.02
N GLY A 171 -12.16 12.33 -0.02
CA GLY A 171 -13.41 11.74 0.43
C GLY A 171 -13.85 10.53 -0.38
N ALA A 172 -12.98 9.94 -1.19
CA ALA A 172 -13.31 8.80 -2.03
C ALA A 172 -13.73 7.54 -1.24
N PHE A 173 -13.43 7.49 0.05
CA PHE A 173 -13.81 6.41 0.96
C PHE A 173 -14.88 6.77 1.99
N ASP A 174 -15.43 8.01 1.98
CA ASP A 174 -16.35 8.47 3.01
C ASP A 174 -17.68 7.71 3.05
N ASP A 175 -18.07 7.09 1.93
CA ASP A 175 -19.26 6.25 1.80
C ASP A 175 -18.96 4.75 1.86
N VAL A 176 -17.74 4.34 2.22
CA VAL A 176 -17.28 2.93 2.25
C VAL A 176 -17.30 2.39 3.67
N ASP A 177 -17.92 1.22 3.86
CA ASP A 177 -18.00 0.56 5.16
C ASP A 177 -16.81 -0.37 5.44
N MET A 178 -16.24 -0.99 4.40
CA MET A 178 -15.07 -1.87 4.49
C MET A 178 -14.41 -2.03 3.12
N ALA A 179 -13.13 -2.42 3.10
CA ALA A 179 -12.40 -2.55 1.85
C ALA A 179 -11.56 -3.84 1.79
N MET A 180 -11.39 -4.36 0.59
CA MET A 180 -10.63 -5.58 0.32
C MET A 180 -9.81 -5.44 -0.94
N MET A 181 -8.60 -5.97 -0.91
CA MET A 181 -7.73 -6.15 -2.07
C MET A 181 -6.90 -7.41 -1.90
N ILE A 182 -6.26 -7.89 -2.96
CA ILE A 182 -5.40 -9.08 -2.91
C ILE A 182 -4.06 -8.72 -3.57
N HIS A 183 -2.96 -8.88 -2.82
CA HIS A 183 -1.60 -8.58 -3.28
C HIS A 183 -0.89 -9.83 -3.81
N ALA A 184 0.18 -9.67 -4.57
CA ALA A 184 1.05 -10.75 -5.01
C ALA A 184 1.88 -11.32 -3.84
N ALA A 185 1.96 -12.65 -3.75
CA ALA A 185 2.92 -13.32 -2.86
C ALA A 185 4.19 -13.61 -3.64
N PRO A 186 5.35 -12.98 -3.32
CA PRO A 186 6.61 -13.24 -4.02
C PRO A 186 7.11 -14.67 -3.75
N ASP A 187 7.83 -15.23 -4.72
CA ASP A 187 8.43 -16.58 -4.66
C ASP A 187 7.43 -17.69 -4.30
N GLU A 188 6.17 -17.55 -4.71
CA GLU A 188 5.10 -18.51 -4.48
C GLU A 188 4.40 -18.87 -5.81
N PRO A 189 4.94 -19.82 -6.58
CA PRO A 189 4.34 -20.25 -7.85
C PRO A 189 3.07 -21.08 -7.64
N GLY A 190 2.85 -21.59 -6.43
CA GLY A 190 1.73 -22.45 -6.07
C GLY A 190 0.41 -21.69 -5.90
N ARG A 191 -0.66 -22.47 -5.77
CA ARG A 191 -2.01 -21.98 -5.52
C ARG A 191 -2.22 -21.79 -4.01
N LYS A 192 -1.69 -20.69 -3.45
CA LYS A 192 -1.72 -20.37 -2.02
C LYS A 192 -2.36 -19.01 -1.76
N LEU A 193 -3.02 -18.86 -0.62
CA LEU A 193 -3.51 -17.60 -0.09
C LEU A 193 -2.93 -17.38 1.32
N TYR A 194 -2.28 -16.25 1.51
CA TYR A 194 -1.72 -15.81 2.78
C TYR A 194 -2.65 -14.79 3.42
N ILE A 195 -3.20 -15.10 4.59
CA ILE A 195 -4.18 -14.30 5.33
C ILE A 195 -3.65 -13.91 6.71
N LYS A 196 -4.31 -12.91 7.31
CA LYS A 196 -3.96 -12.39 8.65
C LYS A 196 -2.50 -11.96 8.71
N GLY A 197 -2.06 -11.33 7.64
CA GLY A 197 -0.77 -10.66 7.58
C GLY A 197 -0.81 -9.32 8.29
N TYR A 198 0.36 -8.70 8.42
CA TYR A 198 0.49 -7.30 8.79
C TYR A 198 1.68 -6.71 8.07
N ASN A 199 1.57 -5.45 7.72
CA ASN A 199 2.64 -4.67 7.12
C ASN A 199 3.12 -3.62 8.10
N LEU A 200 4.41 -3.29 8.05
CA LEU A 200 4.96 -2.24 8.89
C LEU A 200 4.55 -0.86 8.35
N GLY A 201 4.23 0.05 9.25
CA GLY A 201 4.17 1.46 8.89
C GLY A 201 5.56 2.09 8.90
N PHE A 202 5.66 3.32 8.37
CA PHE A 202 6.91 4.08 8.38
C PHE A 202 6.69 5.59 8.31
N ILE A 203 7.71 6.32 8.76
CA ILE A 203 7.93 7.73 8.43
C ILE A 203 9.27 7.88 7.74
N THR A 204 9.40 8.91 6.91
CA THR A 204 10.69 9.36 6.38
C THR A 204 11.18 10.55 7.18
N LYS A 205 12.48 10.64 7.35
CA LYS A 205 13.11 11.74 8.10
C LYS A 205 14.38 12.20 7.41
N THR A 206 14.46 13.49 7.13
CA THR A 206 15.69 14.17 6.74
C THR A 206 16.26 14.91 7.95
N ILE A 207 17.53 14.65 8.27
CA ILE A 207 18.22 15.18 9.43
C ILE A 207 19.41 16.02 8.94
N THR A 208 19.40 17.31 9.24
CA THR A 208 20.48 18.22 8.85
C THR A 208 21.28 18.64 10.07
N PHE A 209 22.58 18.32 10.05
CA PHE A 209 23.55 18.74 11.05
C PHE A 209 24.27 19.99 10.55
N ARG A 210 24.38 21.01 11.40
CA ARG A 210 25.12 22.24 11.11
C ARG A 210 26.22 22.46 12.13
N GLY A 211 27.41 22.71 11.63
CA GLY A 211 28.60 22.98 12.39
C GLY A 211 29.23 24.31 11.96
N LYS A 212 30.58 24.33 11.91
CA LYS A 212 31.35 25.50 11.49
C LYS A 212 32.55 25.04 10.64
N ALA A 213 32.66 25.53 9.41
CA ALA A 213 33.78 25.27 8.54
C ALA A 213 35.11 25.83 9.14
N ALA A 214 36.17 25.08 8.92
CA ALA A 214 37.53 25.51 9.19
C ALA A 214 38.52 24.77 8.30
N HIS A 215 39.74 25.25 8.18
CA HIS A 215 40.78 24.55 7.45
C HIS A 215 41.10 23.21 8.14
N GLY A 216 41.17 22.11 7.38
CA GLY A 216 41.42 20.76 7.93
C GLY A 216 42.69 20.61 8.78
N SER A 217 43.71 21.48 8.59
CA SER A 217 44.87 21.52 9.45
C SER A 217 44.69 22.28 10.78
N LYS A 218 43.54 22.99 10.93
CA LYS A 218 43.17 23.74 12.13
C LYS A 218 41.71 23.41 12.55
N PRO A 219 41.41 22.12 12.81
CA PRO A 219 40.02 21.70 13.09
C PRO A 219 39.46 22.29 14.41
N PHE A 220 40.32 22.77 15.29
CA PHE A 220 39.95 23.44 16.54
C PHE A 220 39.29 24.82 16.33
N ASP A 221 39.37 25.41 15.13
CA ASP A 221 38.68 26.64 14.77
C ASP A 221 37.22 26.39 14.23
N GLY A 222 36.90 25.13 14.01
CA GLY A 222 35.61 24.67 13.43
C GLY A 222 34.77 23.82 14.37
N VAL A 223 33.61 23.41 13.88
CA VAL A 223 32.72 22.42 14.52
C VAL A 223 32.34 21.39 13.43
N ASN A 224 32.73 20.14 13.62
CA ASN A 224 32.60 19.11 12.60
C ASN A 224 31.21 18.47 12.63
N ALA A 225 30.36 18.84 11.68
CA ALA A 225 29.00 18.29 11.50
C ALA A 225 29.03 16.78 11.17
N LEU A 226 30.05 16.28 10.47
CA LEU A 226 30.19 14.87 10.14
C LEU A 226 30.43 14.00 11.39
N ASN A 227 31.18 14.50 12.36
CA ASN A 227 31.38 13.79 13.61
C ASN A 227 30.08 13.69 14.41
N ALA A 228 29.24 14.74 14.41
CA ALA A 228 27.91 14.70 15.03
C ALA A 228 27.00 13.67 14.33
N ALA A 229 26.98 13.65 13.00
CA ALA A 229 26.23 12.68 12.21
C ALA A 229 26.66 11.23 12.49
N ALA A 230 28.00 10.97 12.52
CA ALA A 230 28.55 9.65 12.81
C ALA A 230 28.17 9.15 14.22
N LEU A 231 28.28 10.01 15.23
CA LEU A 231 27.87 9.68 16.61
C LEU A 231 26.35 9.45 16.70
N SER A 232 25.55 10.18 15.93
CA SER A 232 24.11 9.97 15.87
C SER A 232 23.76 8.58 15.33
N ILE A 233 24.41 8.12 14.27
CA ILE A 233 24.23 6.77 13.72
C ILE A 233 24.62 5.70 14.75
N ILE A 234 25.75 5.87 15.45
CA ILE A 234 26.15 4.97 16.53
C ILE A 234 25.08 4.97 17.64
N GLY A 235 24.61 6.14 18.06
CA GLY A 235 23.55 6.27 19.07
C GLY A 235 22.25 5.59 18.66
N MET A 236 21.80 5.72 17.41
CA MET A 236 20.64 5.01 16.89
C MET A 236 20.82 3.49 16.99
N HIS A 237 21.96 2.98 16.54
CA HIS A 237 22.19 1.53 16.48
C HIS A 237 22.45 0.90 17.86
N THR A 238 23.06 1.60 18.81
CA THR A 238 23.25 1.10 20.19
C THR A 238 21.92 1.03 20.97
N ASN A 239 20.89 1.78 20.57
CA ASN A 239 19.58 1.69 21.18
C ASN A 239 18.72 0.51 20.66
N ARG A 240 19.16 -0.23 19.64
CA ARG A 240 18.35 -1.33 19.04
C ARG A 240 18.00 -2.43 20.05
N GLU A 241 18.88 -2.72 20.99
CA GLU A 241 18.65 -3.73 22.04
C GLU A 241 17.52 -3.35 23.02
N THR A 242 17.09 -2.07 23.03
CA THR A 242 16.00 -1.59 23.88
C THR A 242 14.62 -1.75 23.24
N PHE A 243 14.57 -2.14 21.98
CA PHE A 243 13.31 -2.37 21.25
C PHE A 243 12.85 -3.81 21.47
N ARG A 244 11.56 -3.98 21.74
CA ARG A 244 10.97 -5.32 21.82
C ARG A 244 10.83 -5.91 20.44
N GLU A 245 10.90 -7.24 20.32
CA GLU A 245 10.84 -7.92 19.02
C GLU A 245 9.48 -7.71 18.34
N GLU A 246 8.38 -7.69 19.11
CA GLU A 246 7.04 -7.47 18.61
C GLU A 246 6.81 -6.04 18.07
N GLU A 247 7.57 -5.04 18.52
CA GLU A 247 7.51 -3.67 18.01
C GLU A 247 8.08 -3.56 16.59
N ARG A 248 9.00 -4.46 16.22
CA ARG A 248 9.63 -4.56 14.89
C ARG A 248 10.19 -3.24 14.36
N ILE A 249 10.74 -2.45 15.26
CA ILE A 249 11.32 -1.15 14.91
C ILE A 249 12.54 -1.36 14.01
N ARG A 250 12.57 -0.63 12.86
CA ARG A 250 13.70 -0.59 11.93
C ARG A 250 14.08 0.86 11.68
N ILE A 251 15.37 1.19 11.90
CA ILE A 251 15.96 2.48 11.60
C ILE A 251 17.08 2.21 10.60
N HIS A 252 17.01 2.85 9.43
CA HIS A 252 17.94 2.60 8.33
C HIS A 252 18.47 3.92 7.76
N PRO A 253 19.48 4.57 8.39
CA PRO A 253 20.03 5.84 7.98
C PRO A 253 21.04 5.69 6.84
N ILE A 254 21.06 6.67 5.94
CA ILE A 254 22.10 6.90 4.94
C ILE A 254 22.59 8.35 5.03
N ILE A 255 23.90 8.59 4.83
CA ILE A 255 24.45 9.94 4.70
C ILE A 255 24.30 10.36 3.24
N THR A 256 23.46 11.37 2.98
CA THR A 256 23.21 11.92 1.63
C THR A 256 24.13 13.07 1.28
N LYS A 257 24.65 13.80 2.31
CA LYS A 257 25.69 14.81 2.18
C LYS A 257 26.65 14.66 3.36
N GLY A 258 27.94 14.44 3.10
CA GLY A 258 28.98 14.19 4.12
C GLY A 258 30.13 15.22 4.17
N GLY A 259 30.01 16.33 3.45
CA GLY A 259 31.02 17.36 3.25
C GLY A 259 31.42 17.47 1.79
N ASP A 260 32.22 18.51 1.45
CA ASP A 260 32.54 18.85 0.05
C ASP A 260 34.00 18.51 -0.33
N VAL A 261 34.96 18.85 0.55
CA VAL A 261 36.38 18.65 0.30
C VAL A 261 37.14 18.21 1.54
N VAL A 262 38.18 17.38 1.39
CA VAL A 262 38.91 16.73 2.47
C VAL A 262 39.67 17.73 3.35
N ASN A 263 40.09 18.86 2.81
CA ASN A 263 40.89 19.87 3.54
C ASN A 263 40.03 20.89 4.30
N THR A 264 38.72 20.69 4.38
CA THR A 264 37.77 21.57 5.09
C THR A 264 36.96 20.74 6.09
N VAL A 265 36.82 21.23 7.31
CA VAL A 265 35.92 20.66 8.32
C VAL A 265 34.48 20.80 7.81
N PRO A 266 33.71 19.70 7.66
CA PRO A 266 32.34 19.76 7.20
C PRO A 266 31.46 20.57 8.14
N ASP A 267 30.79 21.58 7.60
CA ASP A 267 29.86 22.46 8.33
C ASP A 267 28.38 22.13 8.09
N GLU A 268 28.07 21.32 7.06
CA GLU A 268 26.73 20.80 6.85
C GLU A 268 26.78 19.33 6.40
N VAL A 269 26.00 18.49 7.08
CA VAL A 269 25.87 17.06 6.80
C VAL A 269 24.40 16.68 6.86
N CYS A 270 23.92 15.87 5.89
CA CYS A 270 22.56 15.40 5.84
C CYS A 270 22.50 13.87 5.97
N ILE A 271 21.51 13.40 6.73
CA ILE A 271 21.13 11.98 6.83
C ILE A 271 19.68 11.86 6.43
N ASP A 272 19.37 10.91 5.55
CA ASP A 272 18.01 10.44 5.32
C ASP A 272 17.81 9.08 5.97
N THR A 273 16.64 8.85 6.57
CA THR A 273 16.30 7.58 7.19
C THR A 273 14.82 7.29 7.13
N TYR A 274 14.48 5.99 7.08
CA TYR A 274 13.14 5.51 7.40
C TYR A 274 13.13 4.98 8.84
N VAL A 275 12.05 5.31 9.55
CA VAL A 275 11.71 4.70 10.83
C VAL A 275 10.46 3.86 10.62
N ARG A 276 10.60 2.54 10.73
CA ARG A 276 9.51 1.57 10.56
C ARG A 276 9.10 0.98 11.91
N GLY A 277 7.83 0.58 12.03
CA GLY A 277 7.32 -0.10 13.21
C GLY A 277 6.02 -0.86 12.93
N ALA A 278 5.70 -1.82 13.80
CA ALA A 278 4.48 -2.62 13.69
C ALA A 278 3.22 -1.86 14.14
N THR A 279 3.37 -0.80 14.92
CA THR A 279 2.30 0.07 15.41
C THR A 279 2.72 1.53 15.33
N LEU A 280 1.75 2.44 15.43
CA LEU A 280 2.04 3.88 15.49
C LEU A 280 2.93 4.24 16.69
N GLU A 281 2.70 3.61 17.85
CA GLU A 281 3.52 3.77 19.05
C GLU A 281 4.95 3.27 18.83
N ALA A 282 5.13 2.17 18.10
CA ALA A 282 6.45 1.65 17.76
C ALA A 282 7.21 2.61 16.84
N ILE A 283 6.54 3.19 15.85
CA ILE A 283 7.12 4.21 14.97
C ILE A 283 7.51 5.44 15.79
N LYS A 284 6.64 5.92 16.67
CA LYS A 284 6.92 7.05 17.56
C LYS A 284 8.15 6.77 18.44
N LYS A 285 8.21 5.61 19.08
CA LYS A 285 9.36 5.19 19.90
C LYS A 285 10.66 5.17 19.09
N GLY A 286 10.62 4.66 17.85
CA GLY A 286 11.76 4.68 16.93
C GLY A 286 12.17 6.11 16.56
N ASN A 287 11.20 6.97 16.27
CA ASN A 287 11.42 8.39 15.98
C ASN A 287 12.10 9.12 17.16
N ASP A 288 11.58 8.92 18.38
CA ASP A 288 12.13 9.50 19.61
C ASP A 288 13.58 9.03 19.86
N CYS A 289 13.88 7.77 19.54
CA CYS A 289 15.23 7.23 19.60
C CYS A 289 16.17 7.96 18.62
N VAL A 290 15.74 8.18 17.37
CA VAL A 290 16.51 8.92 16.36
C VAL A 290 16.79 10.34 16.85
N GLU A 291 15.76 11.08 17.25
CA GLU A 291 15.92 12.47 17.68
C GLU A 291 16.80 12.59 18.92
N ARG A 292 16.59 11.74 19.93
CA ARG A 292 17.42 11.73 21.13
C ARG A 292 18.89 11.45 20.82
N SER A 293 19.17 10.51 19.91
CA SER A 293 20.53 10.19 19.47
C SER A 293 21.20 11.37 18.78
N CYS A 294 20.46 12.06 17.88
CA CYS A 294 20.96 13.25 17.19
C CYS A 294 21.19 14.42 18.14
N ARG A 295 20.24 14.73 19.02
CA ARG A 295 20.36 15.81 20.01
C ARG A 295 21.52 15.56 20.99
N GLY A 296 21.73 14.31 21.41
CA GLY A 296 22.88 13.93 22.24
C GLY A 296 24.21 14.12 21.51
N ALA A 297 24.29 13.69 20.26
CA ALA A 297 25.49 13.82 19.44
C ALA A 297 25.90 15.29 19.19
N VAL A 298 24.93 16.15 18.84
CA VAL A 298 25.24 17.58 18.62
C VAL A 298 25.65 18.28 19.91
N GLN A 299 25.11 17.90 21.06
CA GLN A 299 25.52 18.42 22.35
C GLN A 299 26.99 18.05 22.68
N MET A 300 27.42 16.83 22.33
CA MET A 300 28.81 16.38 22.52
C MET A 300 29.82 17.14 21.64
N ILE A 301 29.41 17.52 20.42
CA ILE A 301 30.28 18.12 19.40
C ILE A 301 30.20 19.65 19.40
N GLY A 302 29.10 20.23 19.93
CA GLY A 302 28.81 21.66 19.83
C GLY A 302 28.21 22.08 18.48
N ALA A 303 27.55 21.15 17.77
CA ALA A 303 26.85 21.38 16.51
C ALA A 303 25.35 21.65 16.75
N GLU A 304 24.63 21.94 15.68
CA GLU A 304 23.16 22.05 15.66
C GLU A 304 22.54 20.93 14.83
N VAL A 305 21.25 20.61 15.09
CA VAL A 305 20.49 19.65 14.30
C VAL A 305 19.07 20.15 14.07
N SER A 306 18.58 19.93 12.85
CA SER A 306 17.19 20.12 12.47
C SER A 306 16.61 18.86 11.83
N PHE A 307 15.30 18.68 11.97
CA PHE A 307 14.59 17.51 11.48
C PHE A 307 13.47 17.96 10.54
N GLU A 308 13.33 17.26 9.43
CA GLU A 308 12.17 17.34 8.55
C GLU A 308 11.54 15.94 8.47
N ASN A 309 10.32 15.81 8.97
CA ASN A 309 9.58 14.55 8.95
C ASN A 309 8.56 14.60 7.80
N THR A 310 8.43 13.48 7.08
CA THR A 310 7.35 13.29 6.13
C THR A 310 6.61 12.02 6.54
N SER A 311 5.29 12.12 6.72
CA SER A 311 4.44 10.97 7.01
C SER A 311 4.52 10.00 5.82
N GLY A 312 4.92 8.77 6.11
CA GLY A 312 4.82 7.63 5.20
C GLY A 312 3.48 6.94 5.40
N TYR A 313 3.47 5.61 5.38
CA TYR A 313 2.25 4.82 5.54
C TYR A 313 2.08 4.31 6.97
N LEU A 314 0.83 4.27 7.43
CA LEU A 314 0.49 3.64 8.70
C LEU A 314 0.60 2.11 8.59
N PRO A 315 0.80 1.38 9.72
CA PRO A 315 0.81 -0.07 9.70
C PRO A 315 -0.53 -0.64 9.24
N LEU A 316 -0.51 -1.63 8.36
CA LEU A 316 -1.72 -2.37 8.01
C LEU A 316 -2.08 -3.35 9.14
N CYS A 317 -3.31 -3.24 9.63
CA CYS A 317 -3.90 -4.19 10.56
C CYS A 317 -5.14 -4.81 9.88
N GLU A 318 -5.00 -6.06 9.41
CA GLU A 318 -6.11 -6.74 8.74
C GLU A 318 -7.24 -7.08 9.71
N ASP A 319 -8.49 -6.79 9.31
CA ASP A 319 -9.67 -7.18 10.06
C ASP A 319 -9.82 -8.71 10.12
N ALA A 320 -9.95 -9.25 11.31
CA ALA A 320 -9.95 -10.70 11.55
C ALA A 320 -11.22 -11.39 11.03
N LEU A 321 -12.40 -10.76 11.16
CA LEU A 321 -13.66 -11.32 10.68
C LEU A 321 -13.72 -11.30 9.15
N LEU A 322 -13.32 -10.20 8.56
CA LEU A 322 -13.27 -10.05 7.10
C LEU A 322 -12.26 -11.02 6.48
N SER A 323 -11.07 -11.20 7.10
CA SER A 323 -10.09 -12.22 6.71
C SER A 323 -10.65 -13.64 6.82
N GLY A 324 -11.45 -13.90 7.86
CA GLY A 324 -12.12 -15.20 8.04
C GLY A 324 -13.10 -15.52 6.92
N LEU A 325 -13.90 -14.54 6.49
CA LEU A 325 -14.84 -14.71 5.37
C LEU A 325 -14.12 -15.04 4.05
N MET A 326 -12.99 -14.37 3.78
CA MET A 326 -12.20 -14.68 2.59
C MET A 326 -11.53 -16.06 2.69
N ALA A 327 -11.08 -16.46 3.87
CA ALA A 327 -10.52 -17.80 4.10
C ALA A 327 -11.53 -18.92 3.85
N GLU A 328 -12.79 -18.76 4.28
CA GLU A 328 -13.88 -19.72 3.99
C GLU A 328 -14.07 -19.89 2.48
N ASN A 329 -14.03 -18.79 1.72
CA ASN A 329 -14.12 -18.85 0.25
C ASN A 329 -12.90 -19.48 -0.38
N ALA A 330 -11.70 -19.22 0.15
CA ALA A 330 -10.46 -19.82 -0.33
C ALA A 330 -10.44 -21.32 -0.07
N GLU A 331 -10.88 -21.78 1.10
CA GLU A 331 -11.00 -23.20 1.41
C GLU A 331 -11.95 -23.91 0.42
N ALA A 332 -13.11 -23.32 0.16
CA ALA A 332 -14.09 -23.87 -0.77
C ALA A 332 -13.59 -23.90 -2.24
N LEU A 333 -12.80 -22.88 -2.65
CA LEU A 333 -12.34 -22.72 -4.04
C LEU A 333 -11.03 -23.47 -4.31
N MET A 334 -10.10 -23.48 -3.35
CA MET A 334 -8.71 -23.86 -3.55
C MET A 334 -8.27 -25.04 -2.67
N GLY A 335 -9.08 -25.42 -1.68
CA GLY A 335 -8.75 -26.46 -0.67
C GLY A 335 -8.10 -25.87 0.59
N ALA A 336 -8.30 -26.51 1.74
CA ALA A 336 -7.80 -26.03 3.04
C ALA A 336 -6.27 -25.92 3.09
N GLU A 337 -5.56 -26.77 2.37
CA GLU A 337 -4.10 -26.77 2.27
C GLU A 337 -3.52 -25.55 1.52
N SER A 338 -4.36 -24.79 0.82
CA SER A 338 -3.96 -23.57 0.14
C SER A 338 -3.82 -22.37 1.07
N ILE A 339 -4.38 -22.42 2.27
CA ILE A 339 -4.45 -21.29 3.20
C ILE A 339 -3.24 -21.29 4.13
N VAL A 340 -2.51 -20.19 4.17
CA VAL A 340 -1.38 -19.96 5.08
C VAL A 340 -1.69 -18.74 5.93
N SER A 341 -1.63 -18.88 7.25
CA SER A 341 -1.95 -17.78 8.18
C SER A 341 -0.70 -17.19 8.81
N GLY A 342 -0.71 -15.86 9.04
CA GLY A 342 0.29 -15.19 9.85
C GLY A 342 1.61 -14.89 9.12
N ARG A 343 1.61 -14.74 7.81
CA ARG A 343 2.82 -14.29 7.07
C ARG A 343 3.18 -12.87 7.44
N GLU A 344 4.42 -12.69 7.88
CA GLU A 344 4.98 -11.36 8.09
C GLU A 344 5.41 -10.75 6.76
N ILE A 345 4.90 -9.55 6.47
CA ILE A 345 5.36 -8.73 5.36
C ILE A 345 6.07 -7.52 5.97
N THR A 346 7.39 -7.44 5.80
CA THR A 346 8.20 -6.33 6.33
C THR A 346 8.09 -5.06 5.49
N GLY A 347 7.41 -5.13 4.34
CA GLY A 347 7.05 -4.00 3.51
C GLY A 347 6.00 -3.10 4.17
N SER A 348 5.68 -2.02 3.50
CA SER A 348 4.62 -1.09 3.89
C SER A 348 3.67 -0.91 2.72
N THR A 349 2.41 -0.59 2.99
CA THR A 349 1.38 -0.30 2.00
C THR A 349 0.49 0.83 2.50
N ASP A 350 -0.01 1.66 1.60
CA ASP A 350 -0.96 2.72 1.95
C ASP A 350 -2.39 2.19 2.24
N ALA A 351 -2.62 0.87 2.09
CA ALA A 351 -3.79 0.20 2.65
C ALA A 351 -3.81 0.27 4.20
N GLY A 352 -2.63 0.41 4.83
CA GLY A 352 -2.50 0.66 6.26
C GLY A 352 -3.19 1.94 6.70
N ASP A 353 -3.06 3.01 5.92
CA ASP A 353 -3.73 4.29 6.17
C ASP A 353 -5.25 4.13 6.21
N LEU A 354 -5.82 3.37 5.26
CA LEU A 354 -7.25 3.11 5.24
C LEU A 354 -7.69 2.17 6.38
N SER A 355 -6.84 1.18 6.76
CA SER A 355 -7.15 0.23 7.84
C SER A 355 -7.26 0.89 9.22
N CYS A 356 -6.74 2.10 9.38
CA CYS A 356 -6.92 2.89 10.60
C CYS A 356 -8.32 3.49 10.73
N LEU A 357 -9.07 3.57 9.64
CA LEU A 357 -10.37 4.26 9.53
C LEU A 357 -11.54 3.29 9.40
N ILE A 358 -11.39 2.24 8.60
CA ILE A 358 -12.42 1.22 8.30
C ILE A 358 -11.81 -0.19 8.30
N PRO A 359 -12.62 -1.26 8.39
CA PRO A 359 -12.14 -2.63 8.24
C PRO A 359 -11.50 -2.84 6.86
N VAL A 360 -10.24 -3.30 6.82
CA VAL A 360 -9.50 -3.57 5.58
C VAL A 360 -8.80 -4.92 5.66
N ILE A 361 -8.70 -5.62 4.53
CA ILE A 361 -7.81 -6.76 4.34
C ILE A 361 -7.02 -6.64 3.04
N GLN A 362 -5.77 -7.12 3.08
CA GLN A 362 -4.87 -7.22 1.93
C GLN A 362 -4.11 -8.56 1.96
N PRO A 363 -4.80 -9.70 1.89
CA PRO A 363 -4.14 -10.98 1.78
C PRO A 363 -3.28 -11.06 0.52
N SER A 364 -2.30 -11.97 0.51
CA SER A 364 -1.44 -12.20 -0.65
C SER A 364 -1.72 -13.55 -1.30
N ILE A 365 -1.75 -13.59 -2.62
CA ILE A 365 -2.01 -14.81 -3.40
C ILE A 365 -0.78 -15.25 -4.19
N GLY A 366 -0.62 -16.56 -4.36
CA GLY A 366 0.45 -17.16 -5.16
C GLY A 366 0.26 -16.99 -6.67
N GLY A 367 1.08 -17.69 -7.44
CA GLY A 367 1.13 -17.62 -8.90
C GLY A 367 2.26 -16.74 -9.43
N PHE A 368 3.29 -16.47 -8.60
CA PHE A 368 4.41 -15.60 -8.92
C PHE A 368 5.75 -16.24 -8.55
N GLU A 369 6.80 -15.91 -9.27
CA GLU A 369 8.19 -16.20 -8.95
C GLU A 369 9.04 -14.95 -9.00
N GLY A 370 10.17 -14.97 -8.30
CA GLY A 370 11.05 -13.82 -8.10
C GLY A 370 10.58 -12.89 -6.97
N GLY A 371 11.54 -12.27 -6.30
CA GLY A 371 11.24 -11.29 -5.23
C GLY A 371 10.53 -10.05 -5.76
N LEU A 372 9.67 -9.44 -4.95
CA LEU A 372 9.07 -8.13 -5.27
C LEU A 372 10.17 -7.10 -5.56
N HIS A 373 9.88 -6.14 -6.45
CA HIS A 373 10.79 -5.08 -6.87
C HIS A 373 12.08 -5.58 -7.54
N SER A 374 12.10 -6.85 -8.00
CA SER A 374 13.24 -7.44 -8.70
C SER A 374 12.95 -7.69 -10.18
N GLU A 375 14.01 -7.76 -10.97
CA GLU A 375 13.94 -8.10 -12.40
C GLU A 375 13.41 -9.51 -12.66
N GLN A 376 13.56 -10.40 -11.68
CA GLN A 376 13.11 -11.79 -11.75
C GLN A 376 11.61 -11.94 -11.46
N PHE A 377 10.96 -10.92 -10.89
CA PHE A 377 9.54 -11.02 -10.56
C PHE A 377 8.68 -11.20 -11.81
N HIS A 378 7.94 -12.29 -11.89
CA HIS A 378 7.03 -12.60 -13.01
C HIS A 378 5.88 -13.50 -12.58
N ILE A 379 4.82 -13.51 -13.39
CA ILE A 379 3.62 -14.31 -13.17
C ILE A 379 3.85 -15.69 -13.78
N THR A 380 3.75 -16.73 -12.98
CA THR A 380 3.87 -18.12 -13.40
C THR A 380 2.52 -18.80 -13.58
N ASN A 381 1.49 -18.35 -12.86
CA ASN A 381 0.14 -18.92 -12.90
C ASN A 381 -0.94 -17.84 -12.92
N ARG A 382 -1.41 -17.47 -14.12
CA ARG A 382 -2.47 -16.47 -14.30
C ARG A 382 -3.83 -16.92 -13.76
N GLU A 383 -4.11 -18.22 -13.70
CA GLU A 383 -5.35 -18.72 -13.08
C GLU A 383 -5.41 -18.29 -11.62
N THR A 384 -4.34 -18.55 -10.88
CA THR A 384 -4.28 -18.20 -9.46
C THR A 384 -4.17 -16.69 -9.28
N ALA A 385 -3.23 -16.04 -9.98
CA ALA A 385 -2.93 -14.62 -9.78
C ALA A 385 -4.10 -13.69 -10.18
N TYR A 386 -4.89 -14.06 -11.19
CA TYR A 386 -5.95 -13.22 -11.72
C TYR A 386 -7.35 -13.74 -11.38
N LEU A 387 -7.65 -15.01 -11.73
CA LEU A 387 -9.01 -15.53 -11.64
C LEU A 387 -9.39 -15.99 -10.24
N ASP A 388 -8.52 -16.72 -9.55
CA ASP A 388 -8.80 -17.10 -8.16
C ASP A 388 -8.88 -15.83 -7.28
N ALA A 389 -8.00 -14.86 -7.48
CA ALA A 389 -8.06 -13.56 -6.79
C ALA A 389 -9.39 -12.83 -7.08
N ALA A 390 -9.83 -12.77 -8.34
CA ALA A 390 -11.12 -12.17 -8.72
C ALA A 390 -12.30 -12.89 -8.06
N LYS A 391 -12.29 -14.23 -8.06
CA LYS A 391 -13.31 -15.05 -7.41
C LYS A 391 -13.35 -14.78 -5.90
N LEU A 392 -12.20 -14.75 -5.22
CA LEU A 392 -12.13 -14.51 -3.78
C LEU A 392 -12.70 -13.15 -3.41
N LEU A 393 -12.35 -12.08 -4.14
CA LEU A 393 -12.92 -10.75 -3.93
C LEU A 393 -14.43 -10.75 -4.12
N ALA A 394 -14.92 -11.28 -5.25
CA ALA A 394 -16.34 -11.27 -5.57
C ALA A 394 -17.18 -12.15 -4.64
N LEU A 395 -16.70 -13.35 -4.30
CA LEU A 395 -17.39 -14.28 -3.40
C LEU A 395 -17.49 -13.71 -1.98
N THR A 396 -16.42 -13.07 -1.50
CA THR A 396 -16.42 -12.43 -0.18
C THR A 396 -17.38 -11.24 -0.14
N ALA A 397 -17.46 -10.44 -1.22
CA ALA A 397 -18.46 -9.39 -1.34
C ALA A 397 -19.89 -9.94 -1.31
N VAL A 398 -20.16 -11.07 -1.98
CA VAL A 398 -21.46 -11.75 -1.91
C VAL A 398 -21.78 -12.21 -0.48
N ASP A 399 -20.81 -12.79 0.26
CA ASP A 399 -21.03 -13.20 1.65
C ASP A 399 -21.41 -12.02 2.56
N ILE A 400 -20.73 -10.90 2.38
CA ILE A 400 -20.93 -9.69 3.19
C ILE A 400 -22.31 -9.09 2.93
N LEU A 401 -22.78 -9.07 1.68
CA LEU A 401 -24.05 -8.48 1.29
C LEU A 401 -25.25 -9.43 1.45
N TYR A 402 -25.03 -10.75 1.52
CA TYR A 402 -26.11 -11.72 1.63
C TYR A 402 -26.89 -11.58 2.95
N ASN A 403 -28.18 -11.96 2.95
CA ASN A 403 -29.05 -12.00 4.12
C ASN A 403 -29.09 -10.68 4.91
N ASP A 404 -29.48 -9.61 4.25
CA ASP A 404 -29.54 -8.25 4.83
C ASP A 404 -28.19 -7.78 5.41
N CYS A 405 -27.11 -8.13 4.74
CA CYS A 405 -25.74 -7.80 5.13
C CYS A 405 -25.34 -8.32 6.53
N GLU A 406 -25.90 -9.43 7.02
CA GLU A 406 -25.69 -9.93 8.38
C GLU A 406 -24.20 -10.05 8.76
N LYS A 407 -23.40 -10.74 7.89
CA LYS A 407 -21.96 -10.90 8.12
C LYS A 407 -21.20 -9.57 8.04
N GLY A 408 -21.57 -8.71 7.10
CA GLY A 408 -20.96 -7.38 6.96
C GLY A 408 -21.27 -6.45 8.12
N LYS A 409 -22.49 -6.47 8.64
CA LYS A 409 -22.88 -5.74 9.85
C LYS A 409 -22.03 -6.19 11.06
N ALA A 410 -21.80 -7.50 11.21
CA ALA A 410 -20.94 -8.02 12.27
C ALA A 410 -19.48 -7.52 12.15
N VAL A 411 -18.91 -7.47 10.93
CA VAL A 411 -17.58 -6.87 10.69
C VAL A 411 -17.57 -5.41 11.10
N LYS A 412 -18.53 -4.62 10.61
CA LYS A 412 -18.61 -3.17 10.88
C LYS A 412 -18.78 -2.87 12.37
N GLU A 413 -19.64 -3.62 13.07
CA GLU A 413 -19.93 -3.43 14.50
C GLU A 413 -18.77 -3.84 15.40
N SER A 414 -17.95 -4.82 14.99
CA SER A 414 -16.77 -5.26 15.77
C SER A 414 -15.55 -4.37 15.55
N PHE A 415 -15.51 -3.58 14.49
CA PHE A 415 -14.38 -2.75 14.16
C PHE A 415 -14.31 -1.51 15.05
N MET A 416 -13.11 -1.23 15.55
CA MET A 416 -12.81 -0.01 16.30
C MET A 416 -11.73 0.78 15.52
N PRO A 417 -12.08 1.91 14.90
CA PRO A 417 -11.11 2.71 14.16
C PRO A 417 -10.00 3.21 15.11
N LEU A 418 -8.77 3.13 14.64
CA LEU A 418 -7.61 3.65 15.38
C LEU A 418 -7.63 5.18 15.43
N LEU A 419 -8.08 5.81 14.35
CA LEU A 419 -8.18 7.27 14.18
C LEU A 419 -9.52 7.62 13.56
N THR A 420 -10.04 8.82 13.86
CA THR A 420 -11.04 9.44 12.98
C THR A 420 -10.37 10.00 11.74
N LYS A 421 -11.13 10.27 10.67
CA LYS A 421 -10.58 10.90 9.46
C LYS A 421 -9.87 12.22 9.76
N GLU A 422 -10.45 13.05 10.63
CA GLU A 422 -9.85 14.34 11.05
C GLU A 422 -8.52 14.13 11.78
N GLN A 423 -8.46 13.17 12.71
CA GLN A 423 -7.22 12.81 13.42
C GLN A 423 -6.16 12.28 12.45
N TYR A 424 -6.57 11.47 11.48
CA TYR A 424 -5.68 10.96 10.45
C TYR A 424 -5.12 12.08 9.57
N LEU A 425 -5.95 13.01 9.09
CA LEU A 425 -5.49 14.16 8.30
C LEU A 425 -4.56 15.09 9.10
N THR A 426 -4.85 15.29 10.39
CA THR A 426 -3.96 16.02 11.30
C THR A 426 -2.61 15.30 11.44
N TYR A 427 -2.62 13.98 11.61
CA TYR A 427 -1.39 13.18 11.63
C TYR A 427 -0.56 13.34 10.34
N LEU A 428 -1.19 13.36 9.17
CA LEU A 428 -0.47 13.55 7.90
C LEU A 428 0.16 14.95 7.80
N GLU A 429 -0.48 15.99 8.36
CA GLU A 429 -0.02 17.38 8.31
C GLU A 429 1.07 17.67 9.35
N GLU A 430 0.88 17.23 10.57
CA GLU A 430 1.76 17.55 11.71
C GLU A 430 2.87 16.52 11.91
N GLY A 431 2.72 15.32 11.34
CA GLY A 431 3.61 14.20 11.54
C GLY A 431 3.44 13.52 12.90
N ILE A 432 4.36 12.62 13.23
CA ILE A 432 4.45 12.02 14.57
C ILE A 432 5.08 13.04 15.52
N SER A 433 4.29 13.59 16.40
CA SER A 433 4.73 14.42 17.52
C SER A 433 4.96 13.58 18.79
#